data_702a777c9193e767c02f3b0ea3ea8167
#
_entry.id   702a777c9193e767c02f3b0ea3ea8167
#
_cell.length_a   1.000
_cell.length_b   1.000
_cell.length_c   1.000
_cell.angle_alpha   90.00
_cell.angle_beta   90.00
_cell.angle_gamma   90.00
#
_symmetry.space_group_name_H-M   'P 1'
#
loop_
_entity.id
_entity.type
_entity.pdbx_description
1 polymer ?
#
loop_
_entity_poly.entity_id
_entity_poly.type
_entity_poly.pdbx_seq_one_letter_code
_entity_poly.pdbx_strand_id
1 'polypeptide(L)'
;DRAKDFALFTDTDSKYYTFEEYKTLIKDSQTDKDGNLIYLYANNKDEQYSYIEAATNKGYNVLLMDGQLDIAVVSMLEQKFEKVRFTRVDSDIIDNLIVKEDKKNEALEAGKQEVLSSIFKSQLPKMDKTEFNITAQALGENATPIMITQSEYMRRMKEMANIQAGMSFYGEMPDMFNLVLNSDHKLVKEVLADEDKECAAAVAPVQAEMDEVNKQRTDLKKKQEGKKDEDIPTAEKDKVNELDKKWDELKTQKEGIFADYAAKNKVCLLYTSPSP
;
A
#
# COMPACT_ATOMS: atom_id res chain seq x y z
N ASP A 1 -33.23 13.82 5.63
CA ASP A 1 -33.63 13.91 4.20
C ASP A 1 -33.66 15.34 3.64
N ARG A 2 -34.03 16.35 4.42
CA ARG A 2 -34.07 17.75 3.94
C ARG A 2 -32.70 18.41 3.80
N ALA A 3 -31.67 17.94 4.53
CA ALA A 3 -30.34 18.55 4.52
C ALA A 3 -29.66 18.50 3.12
N LYS A 4 -29.94 17.47 2.32
CA LYS A 4 -29.37 17.32 0.97
C LYS A 4 -29.72 18.49 0.02
N ASP A 5 -30.82 19.19 0.28
CA ASP A 5 -31.32 20.25 -0.62
C ASP A 5 -30.60 21.60 -0.39
N PHE A 6 -29.88 21.75 0.72
CA PHE A 6 -29.17 22.98 1.09
C PHE A 6 -27.80 22.77 1.75
N ALA A 7 -27.39 21.53 2.00
CA ALA A 7 -26.03 21.25 2.42
C ALA A 7 -25.07 21.49 1.26
N LEU A 8 -23.91 22.05 1.58
CA LEU A 8 -22.88 22.38 0.59
C LEU A 8 -21.65 21.51 0.84
N PHE A 9 -21.04 21.08 -0.25
CA PHE A 9 -19.66 20.64 -0.24
C PHE A 9 -18.72 21.83 -0.37
N THR A 10 -17.56 21.74 0.25
CA THR A 10 -16.45 22.67 0.05
C THR A 10 -15.29 21.93 -0.58
N ASP A 11 -14.68 22.45 -1.64
CA ASP A 11 -13.46 21.88 -2.19
C ASP A 11 -12.19 22.48 -1.53
N THR A 12 -11.04 21.94 -1.90
CA THR A 12 -9.74 22.39 -1.39
C THR A 12 -9.36 23.81 -1.83
N ASP A 13 -10.08 24.38 -2.82
CA ASP A 13 -9.96 25.78 -3.25
C ASP A 13 -10.96 26.71 -2.54
N SER A 14 -11.69 26.20 -1.55
CA SER A 14 -12.71 26.95 -0.79
C SER A 14 -13.92 27.38 -1.62
N LYS A 15 -14.23 26.67 -2.70
CA LYS A 15 -15.45 26.86 -3.46
C LYS A 15 -16.57 25.96 -2.92
N TYR A 16 -17.78 26.46 -2.95
CA TYR A 16 -18.95 25.78 -2.41
C TYR A 16 -19.85 25.27 -3.53
N TYR A 17 -20.36 24.07 -3.35
CA TYR A 17 -21.23 23.41 -4.32
C TYR A 17 -22.38 22.71 -3.61
N THR A 18 -23.57 22.77 -4.19
CA THR A 18 -24.63 21.80 -3.89
C THR A 18 -24.22 20.38 -4.36
N PHE A 19 -24.91 19.35 -3.90
CA PHE A 19 -24.60 17.99 -4.31
C PHE A 19 -24.76 17.78 -5.82
N GLU A 20 -25.75 18.39 -6.44
CA GLU A 20 -25.98 18.26 -7.88
C GLU A 20 -24.97 19.07 -8.71
N GLU A 21 -24.55 20.25 -8.25
CA GLU A 21 -23.50 21.04 -8.91
C GLU A 21 -22.16 20.26 -8.86
N TYR A 22 -21.81 19.72 -7.70
CA TYR A 22 -20.56 18.97 -7.56
C TYR A 22 -20.57 17.68 -8.39
N LYS A 23 -21.66 16.94 -8.38
CA LYS A 23 -21.85 15.75 -9.21
C LYS A 23 -21.67 16.09 -10.70
N THR A 24 -22.25 17.21 -11.15
CA THR A 24 -22.11 17.66 -12.55
C THR A 24 -20.66 18.03 -12.86
N LEU A 25 -19.98 18.73 -11.94
CA LEU A 25 -18.58 19.14 -12.09
C LEU A 25 -17.64 17.96 -12.32
N ILE A 26 -17.78 16.89 -11.52
CA ILE A 26 -16.82 15.79 -11.50
C ILE A 26 -17.19 14.62 -12.43
N LYS A 27 -18.40 14.60 -12.99
CA LYS A 27 -18.96 13.45 -13.73
C LYS A 27 -18.02 12.91 -14.81
N ASP A 28 -17.47 13.78 -15.65
CA ASP A 28 -16.66 13.36 -16.78
C ASP A 28 -15.22 12.99 -16.37
N SER A 29 -14.69 13.66 -15.35
CA SER A 29 -13.33 13.44 -14.89
C SER A 29 -13.20 12.31 -13.86
N GLN A 30 -14.20 12.11 -13.01
CA GLN A 30 -14.11 11.23 -11.83
C GLN A 30 -15.08 10.04 -11.85
N THR A 31 -15.55 9.63 -13.02
CA THR A 31 -16.29 8.37 -13.18
C THR A 31 -15.29 7.23 -13.49
N ASP A 32 -15.38 6.14 -12.73
CA ASP A 32 -14.56 4.94 -12.94
C ASP A 32 -15.08 4.06 -14.10
N LYS A 33 -14.35 3.00 -14.46
CA LYS A 33 -14.72 2.05 -15.52
C LYS A 33 -16.04 1.31 -15.26
N ASP A 34 -16.45 1.17 -14.00
CA ASP A 34 -17.66 0.48 -13.59
C ASP A 34 -18.87 1.45 -13.50
N GLY A 35 -18.65 2.72 -13.83
CA GLY A 35 -19.65 3.78 -13.82
C GLY A 35 -19.94 4.31 -12.41
N ASN A 36 -19.06 4.11 -11.45
CA ASN A 36 -19.16 4.76 -10.15
C ASN A 36 -18.54 6.15 -10.21
N LEU A 37 -19.21 7.11 -9.61
CA LEU A 37 -18.73 8.47 -9.47
C LEU A 37 -17.91 8.58 -8.19
N ILE A 38 -16.62 8.92 -8.32
CA ILE A 38 -15.68 8.95 -7.22
C ILE A 38 -15.53 10.37 -6.70
N TYR A 39 -15.99 10.59 -5.47
CA TYR A 39 -15.80 11.84 -4.73
C TYR A 39 -14.48 11.76 -3.97
N LEU A 40 -13.45 12.39 -4.52
CA LEU A 40 -12.17 12.49 -3.82
C LEU A 40 -12.29 13.52 -2.70
N TYR A 41 -11.71 13.22 -1.54
CA TYR A 41 -11.69 14.14 -0.42
C TYR A 41 -10.38 14.12 0.35
N ALA A 42 -10.10 15.22 1.03
CA ALA A 42 -9.04 15.37 2.01
C ALA A 42 -9.65 15.78 3.34
N ASN A 43 -9.07 15.34 4.45
CA ASN A 43 -9.47 15.77 5.79
C ASN A 43 -8.44 16.69 6.46
N ASN A 44 -7.24 16.77 5.90
CA ASN A 44 -6.19 17.71 6.30
C ASN A 44 -5.44 18.19 5.06
N LYS A 45 -5.68 19.46 4.68
CA LYS A 45 -5.13 20.03 3.46
C LYS A 45 -3.60 20.10 3.47
N ASP A 46 -3.01 20.39 4.63
CA ASP A 46 -1.57 20.58 4.76
C ASP A 46 -0.83 19.24 4.74
N GLU A 47 -1.28 18.26 5.49
CA GLU A 47 -0.69 16.93 5.53
C GLU A 47 -0.88 16.16 4.22
N GLN A 48 -1.99 16.40 3.51
CA GLN A 48 -2.33 15.71 2.27
C GLN A 48 -2.03 16.54 1.01
N TYR A 49 -1.23 17.61 1.15
CA TYR A 49 -0.95 18.54 0.05
C TYR A 49 -0.46 17.83 -1.23
N SER A 50 0.51 16.93 -1.13
CA SER A 50 1.09 16.24 -2.28
C SER A 50 0.08 15.35 -3.02
N TYR A 51 -0.85 14.74 -2.30
CA TYR A 51 -1.91 13.91 -2.88
C TYR A 51 -2.99 14.78 -3.54
N ILE A 52 -3.34 15.92 -2.93
CA ILE A 52 -4.25 16.91 -3.50
C ILE A 52 -3.66 17.46 -4.79
N GLU A 53 -2.38 17.85 -4.78
CA GLU A 53 -1.67 18.33 -5.97
C GLU A 53 -1.65 17.28 -7.10
N ALA A 54 -1.34 16.03 -6.78
CA ALA A 54 -1.38 14.95 -7.77
C ALA A 54 -2.78 14.75 -8.36
N ALA A 55 -3.84 14.86 -7.56
CA ALA A 55 -5.22 14.78 -8.02
C ALA A 55 -5.60 15.96 -8.93
N THR A 56 -5.30 17.18 -8.51
CA THR A 56 -5.61 18.40 -9.26
C THR A 56 -4.83 18.49 -10.58
N ASN A 57 -3.58 18.05 -10.61
CA ASN A 57 -2.78 17.95 -11.85
C ASN A 57 -3.38 16.97 -12.87
N LYS A 58 -4.16 16.00 -12.42
CA LYS A 58 -4.95 15.11 -13.30
C LYS A 58 -6.32 15.67 -13.69
N GLY A 59 -6.64 16.87 -13.25
CA GLY A 59 -7.93 17.51 -13.50
C GLY A 59 -9.06 16.99 -12.61
N TYR A 60 -8.73 16.38 -11.48
CA TYR A 60 -9.70 15.95 -10.48
C TYR A 60 -9.96 17.08 -9.48
N ASN A 61 -11.19 17.17 -8.98
CA ASN A 61 -11.54 18.04 -7.88
C ASN A 61 -11.55 17.28 -6.57
N VAL A 62 -11.10 17.91 -5.49
CA VAL A 62 -10.98 17.28 -4.17
C VAL A 62 -11.80 18.09 -3.17
N LEU A 63 -12.71 17.43 -2.46
CA LEU A 63 -13.47 17.99 -1.36
C LEU A 63 -12.60 18.14 -0.11
N LEU A 64 -12.87 19.16 0.69
CA LEU A 64 -12.35 19.29 2.05
C LEU A 64 -13.42 18.78 3.03
N MET A 65 -13.09 17.72 3.75
CA MET A 65 -13.95 17.08 4.74
C MET A 65 -13.18 16.95 6.06
N ASP A 66 -13.00 18.07 6.73
CA ASP A 66 -12.21 18.23 7.95
C ASP A 66 -13.06 18.26 9.24
N GLY A 67 -14.37 18.10 9.09
CA GLY A 67 -15.32 18.07 10.19
C GLY A 67 -15.38 16.70 10.89
N GLN A 68 -15.56 16.69 12.20
CA GLN A 68 -15.65 15.45 13.01
C GLN A 68 -16.79 14.51 12.59
N LEU A 69 -17.84 15.03 11.96
CA LEU A 69 -19.02 14.27 11.52
C LEU A 69 -18.93 13.82 10.06
N ASP A 70 -17.94 14.27 9.31
CA ASP A 70 -17.88 14.07 7.86
C ASP A 70 -17.80 12.58 7.49
N ILE A 71 -17.10 11.77 8.29
CA ILE A 71 -17.02 10.32 8.06
C ILE A 71 -18.39 9.66 8.16
N ALA A 72 -19.20 10.06 9.14
CA ALA A 72 -20.56 9.56 9.30
C ALA A 72 -21.46 10.03 8.14
N VAL A 73 -21.28 11.29 7.71
CA VAL A 73 -21.97 11.85 6.56
C VAL A 73 -21.60 11.13 5.27
N VAL A 74 -20.32 10.89 5.01
CA VAL A 74 -19.83 10.11 3.86
C VAL A 74 -20.51 8.75 3.78
N SER A 75 -20.49 7.99 4.88
CA SER A 75 -21.11 6.66 4.92
C SER A 75 -22.61 6.70 4.66
N MET A 76 -23.29 7.72 5.13
CA MET A 76 -24.71 7.93 4.88
C MET A 76 -24.98 8.32 3.42
N LEU A 77 -24.12 9.14 2.81
CA LEU A 77 -24.27 9.58 1.42
C LEU A 77 -24.06 8.42 0.45
N GLU A 78 -23.05 7.58 0.69
CA GLU A 78 -22.81 6.36 -0.11
C GLU A 78 -23.98 5.38 -0.08
N GLN A 79 -24.70 5.28 1.04
CA GLN A 79 -25.91 4.45 1.13
C GLN A 79 -27.10 5.05 0.38
N LYS A 80 -27.16 6.37 0.26
CA LYS A 80 -28.29 7.08 -0.36
C LYS A 80 -28.12 7.33 -1.85
N PHE A 81 -26.90 7.47 -2.31
CA PHE A 81 -26.59 7.72 -3.71
C PHE A 81 -26.14 6.44 -4.40
N GLU A 82 -26.82 6.08 -5.47
CA GLU A 82 -26.42 4.95 -6.30
C GLU A 82 -25.12 5.28 -7.05
N LYS A 83 -24.21 4.32 -7.09
CA LYS A 83 -22.93 4.42 -7.81
C LYS A 83 -22.08 5.63 -7.42
N VAL A 84 -22.13 6.01 -6.16
CA VAL A 84 -21.26 7.04 -5.58
C VAL A 84 -20.31 6.40 -4.56
N ARG A 85 -19.04 6.77 -4.62
CA ARG A 85 -18.02 6.37 -3.66
C ARG A 85 -17.23 7.60 -3.22
N PHE A 86 -16.96 7.68 -1.92
CA PHE A 86 -16.06 8.67 -1.37
C PHE A 86 -14.71 8.01 -1.08
N THR A 87 -13.63 8.60 -1.57
CA THR A 87 -12.30 8.06 -1.44
C THR A 87 -11.33 9.16 -1.02
N ARG A 88 -10.62 8.94 0.08
CA ARG A 88 -9.63 9.91 0.55
C ARG A 88 -8.41 9.90 -0.38
N VAL A 89 -7.85 11.08 -0.68
CA VAL A 89 -6.80 11.25 -1.69
C VAL A 89 -5.52 10.46 -1.42
N ASP A 90 -5.25 10.10 -0.17
CA ASP A 90 -4.09 9.33 0.26
C ASP A 90 -4.39 7.83 0.50
N SER A 91 -5.57 7.36 0.11
CA SER A 91 -5.95 5.95 0.29
C SER A 91 -5.25 5.00 -0.68
N ASP A 92 -4.84 5.49 -1.83
CA ASP A 92 -4.03 4.78 -2.82
C ASP A 92 -3.28 5.78 -3.71
N ILE A 93 -2.44 5.28 -4.62
CA ILE A 93 -1.87 6.11 -5.68
C ILE A 93 -2.98 6.66 -6.57
N ILE A 94 -2.76 7.86 -7.12
CA ILE A 94 -3.79 8.60 -7.86
C ILE A 94 -4.40 7.80 -9.03
N ASP A 95 -3.62 6.92 -9.66
CA ASP A 95 -4.07 6.10 -10.78
C ASP A 95 -5.05 4.99 -10.37
N ASN A 96 -4.99 4.56 -9.11
CA ASN A 96 -5.87 3.54 -8.55
C ASN A 96 -7.12 4.14 -7.90
N LEU A 97 -7.11 5.43 -7.54
CA LEU A 97 -8.26 6.10 -6.93
C LEU A 97 -9.44 6.16 -7.89
N ILE A 98 -9.17 6.40 -9.19
CA ILE A 98 -10.19 6.41 -10.25
C ILE A 98 -9.71 5.56 -11.40
N VAL A 99 -10.10 4.30 -11.42
CA VAL A 99 -9.70 3.33 -12.44
C VAL A 99 -10.53 3.56 -13.71
N LYS A 100 -9.95 4.18 -14.72
CA LYS A 100 -10.60 4.46 -16.01
C LYS A 100 -10.57 3.26 -16.96
N GLU A 101 -9.48 2.50 -16.94
CA GLU A 101 -9.23 1.35 -17.80
C GLU A 101 -8.51 0.26 -17.01
N ASP A 102 -8.62 -0.98 -17.45
CA ASP A 102 -7.82 -2.07 -16.90
C ASP A 102 -6.35 -1.89 -17.34
N LYS A 103 -5.60 -1.10 -16.56
CA LYS A 103 -4.16 -0.99 -16.76
C LYS A 103 -3.52 -2.33 -16.46
N LYS A 104 -2.84 -2.92 -17.44
CA LYS A 104 -1.79 -3.89 -17.17
C LYS A 104 -0.62 -3.11 -16.57
N ASN A 105 -0.61 -2.95 -15.25
CA ASN A 105 0.59 -2.49 -14.58
C ASN A 105 1.67 -3.52 -14.89
N GLU A 106 2.71 -3.12 -15.59
CA GLU A 106 3.91 -3.93 -15.71
C GLU A 106 4.48 -4.06 -14.30
N ALA A 107 4.13 -5.18 -13.67
CA ALA A 107 4.64 -5.49 -12.35
C ALA A 107 6.16 -5.68 -12.48
N LEU A 108 6.90 -5.06 -11.57
CA LEU A 108 8.33 -5.31 -11.46
C LEU A 108 8.55 -6.82 -11.26
N GLU A 109 9.60 -7.36 -11.87
CA GLU A 109 10.00 -8.74 -11.69
C GLU A 109 10.01 -9.13 -10.19
N ALA A 110 9.43 -10.30 -9.86
CA ALA A 110 9.20 -10.70 -8.47
C ALA A 110 10.48 -10.67 -7.61
N GLY A 111 11.63 -11.03 -8.19
CA GLY A 111 12.91 -10.96 -7.51
C GLY A 111 13.32 -9.52 -7.14
N LYS A 112 13.14 -8.58 -8.04
CA LYS A 112 13.44 -7.15 -7.80
C LYS A 112 12.47 -6.51 -6.81
N GLN A 113 11.21 -6.94 -6.84
CA GLN A 113 10.21 -6.53 -5.85
C GLN A 113 10.63 -6.96 -4.43
N GLU A 114 11.09 -8.20 -4.27
CA GLU A 114 11.56 -8.73 -2.98
C GLU A 114 12.79 -7.98 -2.47
N VAL A 115 13.76 -7.70 -3.36
CA VAL A 115 14.96 -6.93 -3.05
C VAL A 115 14.60 -5.53 -2.54
N LEU A 116 13.80 -4.77 -3.29
CA LEU A 116 13.36 -3.44 -2.89
C LEU A 116 12.61 -3.47 -1.56
N SER A 117 11.70 -4.44 -1.40
CA SER A 117 10.94 -4.59 -0.17
C SER A 117 11.86 -4.83 1.03
N SER A 118 12.87 -5.70 0.89
CA SER A 118 13.83 -6.00 1.96
C SER A 118 14.71 -4.80 2.32
N ILE A 119 15.22 -4.09 1.30
CA ILE A 119 16.05 -2.90 1.47
C ILE A 119 15.27 -1.84 2.26
N PHE A 120 14.10 -1.44 1.77
CA PHE A 120 13.36 -0.34 2.39
C PHE A 120 12.74 -0.74 3.74
N LYS A 121 12.30 -1.97 3.90
CA LYS A 121 11.79 -2.49 5.18
C LYS A 121 12.84 -2.40 6.30
N SER A 122 14.10 -2.65 5.98
CA SER A 122 15.19 -2.60 6.95
C SER A 122 15.45 -1.20 7.51
N GLN A 123 15.06 -0.16 6.78
CA GLN A 123 15.28 1.24 7.14
C GLN A 123 14.05 1.90 7.80
N LEU A 124 12.90 1.23 7.78
CA LEU A 124 11.70 1.78 8.42
C LEU A 124 11.84 1.74 9.95
N PRO A 125 11.41 2.79 10.65
CA PRO A 125 11.39 2.79 12.09
C PRO A 125 10.41 1.73 12.61
N LYS A 126 10.81 1.01 13.65
CA LYS A 126 9.89 0.13 14.39
C LYS A 126 8.93 0.98 15.19
N MET A 127 7.68 1.04 14.78
CA MET A 127 6.62 1.75 15.47
C MET A 127 5.63 0.73 16.05
N ASP A 128 5.25 0.93 17.30
CA ASP A 128 4.22 0.11 17.93
C ASP A 128 2.90 0.25 17.19
N LYS A 129 2.24 -0.87 16.93
CA LYS A 129 0.94 -0.93 16.25
C LYS A 129 0.93 -0.29 14.85
N THR A 130 2.04 -0.35 14.12
CA THR A 130 2.12 0.10 12.74
C THR A 130 2.82 -0.94 11.88
N GLU A 131 2.22 -1.28 10.76
CA GLU A 131 2.76 -2.23 9.79
C GLU A 131 2.84 -1.58 8.41
N PHE A 132 3.94 -1.83 7.69
CA PHE A 132 4.15 -1.36 6.33
C PHE A 132 4.16 -2.54 5.36
N ASN A 133 3.29 -2.46 4.36
CA ASN A 133 3.35 -3.29 3.18
C ASN A 133 4.11 -2.54 2.08
N ILE A 134 5.22 -3.10 1.59
CA ILE A 134 6.08 -2.43 0.62
C ILE A 134 5.84 -3.03 -0.76
N THR A 135 5.47 -2.19 -1.71
CA THR A 135 5.23 -2.59 -3.10
C THR A 135 5.96 -1.67 -4.07
N ALA A 136 6.35 -2.17 -5.23
CA ALA A 136 6.89 -1.35 -6.31
C ALA A 136 5.90 -1.30 -7.48
N GLN A 137 5.69 -0.11 -8.03
CA GLN A 137 4.78 0.14 -9.14
C GLN A 137 5.40 1.13 -10.12
N ALA A 138 5.12 0.95 -11.40
CA ALA A 138 5.52 1.87 -12.45
C ALA A 138 4.58 3.09 -12.45
N LEU A 139 5.05 4.24 -11.96
CA LEU A 139 4.26 5.47 -11.82
C LEU A 139 4.69 6.58 -12.80
N GLY A 140 5.69 6.28 -13.65
CA GLY A 140 6.32 7.24 -14.54
C GLY A 140 7.52 7.97 -13.89
N GLU A 141 8.45 8.41 -14.73
CA GLU A 141 9.76 8.95 -14.28
C GLU A 141 9.65 10.24 -13.47
N ASN A 142 8.60 11.03 -13.70
CA ASN A 142 8.39 12.32 -13.05
C ASN A 142 7.52 12.26 -11.78
N ALA A 143 6.94 11.11 -11.46
CA ALA A 143 6.19 10.94 -10.23
C ALA A 143 7.14 10.79 -9.03
N THR A 144 6.63 11.01 -7.83
CA THR A 144 7.43 10.89 -6.60
C THR A 144 8.05 9.49 -6.47
N PRO A 145 9.30 9.37 -5.97
CA PRO A 145 9.99 8.08 -5.84
C PRO A 145 9.32 7.15 -4.82
N ILE A 146 8.72 7.72 -3.78
CA ILE A 146 8.08 6.97 -2.69
C ILE A 146 6.78 7.67 -2.31
N MET A 147 5.74 6.87 -2.10
CA MET A 147 4.44 7.34 -1.58
C MET A 147 4.01 6.41 -0.43
N ILE A 148 3.39 6.98 0.59
CA ILE A 148 2.78 6.23 1.69
C ILE A 148 1.27 6.37 1.57
N THR A 149 0.56 5.26 1.41
CA THR A 149 -0.90 5.26 1.32
C THR A 149 -1.51 4.42 2.44
N GLN A 150 -2.76 4.70 2.79
CA GLN A 150 -3.50 3.96 3.81
C GLN A 150 -4.85 3.52 3.28
N SER A 151 -5.08 2.21 3.21
CA SER A 151 -6.34 1.65 2.69
C SER A 151 -7.57 2.31 3.31
N GLU A 152 -8.44 2.82 2.45
CA GLU A 152 -9.72 3.47 2.82
C GLU A 152 -10.55 2.57 3.74
N TYR A 153 -10.67 1.29 3.41
CA TYR A 153 -11.44 0.34 4.18
C TYR A 153 -10.93 0.17 5.61
N MET A 154 -9.63 -0.11 5.77
CA MET A 154 -9.03 -0.33 7.09
C MET A 154 -9.10 0.92 7.96
N ARG A 155 -8.85 2.08 7.36
CA ARG A 155 -8.95 3.37 8.03
C ARG A 155 -10.36 3.64 8.54
N ARG A 156 -11.38 3.50 7.67
CA ARG A 156 -12.78 3.72 8.06
C ARG A 156 -13.23 2.74 9.15
N MET A 157 -12.81 1.48 9.08
CA MET A 157 -13.13 0.50 10.13
C MET A 157 -12.58 0.91 11.49
N LYS A 158 -11.36 1.44 11.54
CA LYS A 158 -10.76 1.97 12.78
C LYS A 158 -11.47 3.22 13.29
N GLU A 159 -11.78 4.16 12.40
CA GLU A 159 -12.50 5.39 12.76
C GLU A 159 -13.90 5.09 13.31
N MET A 160 -14.61 4.14 12.68
CA MET A 160 -15.90 3.67 13.19
C MET A 160 -15.80 2.94 14.55
N ALA A 161 -14.71 2.21 14.78
CA ALA A 161 -14.47 1.52 16.06
C ALA A 161 -14.36 2.50 17.24
N ASN A 162 -13.86 3.70 16.99
CA ASN A 162 -13.80 4.76 18.01
C ASN A 162 -15.15 5.37 18.35
N ILE A 163 -16.14 5.22 17.47
CA ILE A 163 -17.49 5.80 17.63
C ILE A 163 -18.49 4.74 18.13
N GLN A 164 -18.31 3.47 17.76
CA GLN A 164 -19.22 2.39 18.10
C GLN A 164 -18.58 1.37 19.05
N ALA A 165 -19.05 1.30 20.28
CA ALA A 165 -18.53 0.41 21.34
C ALA A 165 -18.49 -1.09 20.96
N GLY A 166 -19.28 -1.54 19.98
CA GLY A 166 -19.27 -2.93 19.51
C GLY A 166 -18.16 -3.29 18.54
N MET A 167 -17.36 -2.33 18.08
CA MET A 167 -16.30 -2.50 17.10
C MET A 167 -14.87 -2.30 17.67
N SER A 168 -14.71 -2.33 18.98
CA SER A 168 -13.44 -2.06 19.68
C SER A 168 -12.26 -2.91 19.18
N PHE A 169 -12.52 -4.13 18.69
CA PHE A 169 -11.50 -5.01 18.11
C PHE A 169 -10.73 -4.33 16.95
N TYR A 170 -11.40 -3.61 16.08
CA TYR A 170 -10.74 -2.90 14.97
C TYR A 170 -9.89 -1.73 15.45
N GLY A 171 -10.24 -1.09 16.56
CA GLY A 171 -9.43 -0.03 17.16
C GLY A 171 -8.08 -0.51 17.71
N GLU A 172 -7.97 -1.80 18.05
CA GLU A 172 -6.75 -2.41 18.57
C GLU A 172 -5.83 -2.95 17.48
N MET A 173 -6.33 -3.10 16.25
CA MET A 173 -5.52 -3.56 15.11
C MET A 173 -4.40 -2.57 14.77
N PRO A 174 -3.25 -3.06 14.28
CA PRO A 174 -2.19 -2.16 13.82
C PRO A 174 -2.67 -1.27 12.67
N ASP A 175 -2.09 -0.08 12.57
CA ASP A 175 -2.24 0.76 11.39
C ASP A 175 -1.45 0.14 10.23
N MET A 176 -2.14 -0.13 9.14
CA MET A 176 -1.52 -0.70 7.96
C MET A 176 -1.33 0.39 6.90
N PHE A 177 -0.08 0.63 6.54
CA PHE A 177 0.29 1.53 5.47
C PHE A 177 0.90 0.78 4.31
N ASN A 178 0.69 1.28 3.10
CA ASN A 178 1.43 0.83 1.93
C ASN A 178 2.54 1.84 1.62
N LEU A 179 3.77 1.37 1.59
CA LEU A 179 4.91 2.11 1.05
C LEU A 179 5.04 1.73 -0.43
N VAL A 180 4.65 2.62 -1.30
CA VAL A 180 4.70 2.40 -2.75
C VAL A 180 5.98 3.03 -3.31
N LEU A 181 6.85 2.19 -3.87
CA LEU A 181 8.09 2.60 -4.52
C LEU A 181 7.84 2.75 -6.01
N ASN A 182 8.21 3.89 -6.58
CA ASN A 182 8.08 4.14 -8.00
C ASN A 182 9.25 3.48 -8.77
N SER A 183 9.00 2.33 -9.39
CA SER A 183 10.02 1.58 -10.13
C SER A 183 10.55 2.30 -11.38
N ASP A 184 9.84 3.32 -11.88
CA ASP A 184 10.29 4.15 -13.00
C ASP A 184 11.22 5.28 -12.57
N HIS A 185 11.15 5.66 -11.31
CA HIS A 185 11.92 6.80 -10.82
C HIS A 185 13.42 6.51 -10.81
N LYS A 186 14.22 7.47 -11.25
CA LYS A 186 15.68 7.35 -11.37
C LYS A 186 16.35 6.85 -10.09
N LEU A 187 15.97 7.40 -8.93
CA LEU A 187 16.57 7.02 -7.64
C LEU A 187 16.28 5.56 -7.27
N VAL A 188 15.10 5.04 -7.57
CA VAL A 188 14.76 3.64 -7.29
C VAL A 188 15.51 2.70 -8.24
N LYS A 189 15.64 3.09 -9.51
CA LYS A 189 16.49 2.37 -10.48
C LYS A 189 17.97 2.36 -10.07
N GLU A 190 18.48 3.46 -9.54
CA GLU A 190 19.84 3.54 -9.01
C GLU A 190 20.06 2.59 -7.82
N VAL A 191 19.11 2.52 -6.89
CA VAL A 191 19.19 1.57 -5.75
C VAL A 191 19.28 0.13 -6.24
N LEU A 192 18.48 -0.28 -7.21
CA LEU A 192 18.54 -1.62 -7.78
C LEU A 192 19.85 -1.90 -8.51
N ALA A 193 20.33 -0.93 -9.28
CA ALA A 193 21.59 -1.10 -10.03
C ALA A 193 22.83 -1.14 -9.14
N ASP A 194 22.82 -0.41 -8.02
CA ASP A 194 23.89 -0.44 -7.03
C ASP A 194 23.83 -1.72 -6.20
N GLU A 195 22.63 -2.17 -5.83
CA GLU A 195 22.44 -3.42 -5.09
C GLU A 195 22.99 -4.61 -5.90
N ASP A 196 22.63 -4.71 -7.18
CA ASP A 196 23.15 -5.75 -8.08
C ASP A 196 24.69 -5.83 -8.08
N LYS A 197 25.39 -4.69 -7.94
CA LYS A 197 26.85 -4.64 -7.93
C LYS A 197 27.44 -4.99 -6.57
N GLU A 198 26.85 -4.48 -5.50
CA GLU A 198 27.42 -4.58 -4.16
C GLU A 198 27.01 -5.84 -3.41
N CYS A 199 25.77 -6.34 -3.65
CA CYS A 199 25.20 -7.47 -2.91
C CYS A 199 25.31 -8.81 -3.65
N ALA A 200 25.43 -8.83 -4.97
CA ALA A 200 25.37 -10.06 -5.76
C ALA A 200 26.32 -11.16 -5.26
N ALA A 201 27.55 -10.81 -4.94
CA ALA A 201 28.54 -11.79 -4.46
C ALA A 201 28.19 -12.39 -3.09
N ALA A 202 27.55 -11.63 -2.23
CA ALA A 202 27.13 -12.07 -0.89
C ALA A 202 25.78 -12.79 -0.93
N VAL A 203 24.87 -12.38 -1.81
CA VAL A 203 23.53 -12.96 -1.97
C VAL A 203 23.56 -14.29 -2.71
N ALA A 204 24.40 -14.44 -3.74
CA ALA A 204 24.43 -15.62 -4.59
C ALA A 204 24.56 -16.96 -3.83
N PRO A 205 25.48 -17.14 -2.87
CA PRO A 205 25.58 -18.41 -2.14
C PRO A 205 24.35 -18.66 -1.25
N VAL A 206 23.79 -17.63 -0.64
CA VAL A 206 22.58 -17.75 0.20
C VAL A 206 21.38 -18.11 -0.66
N GLN A 207 21.24 -17.48 -1.82
CA GLN A 207 20.15 -17.78 -2.76
C GLN A 207 20.25 -19.22 -3.29
N ALA A 208 21.44 -19.69 -3.64
CA ALA A 208 21.63 -21.06 -4.11
C ALA A 208 21.24 -22.10 -3.04
N GLU A 209 21.56 -21.82 -1.77
CA GLU A 209 21.15 -22.69 -0.66
C GLU A 209 19.62 -22.62 -0.40
N MET A 210 19.04 -21.44 -0.50
CA MET A 210 17.58 -21.25 -0.44
C MET A 210 16.88 -22.06 -1.54
N ASP A 211 17.35 -21.99 -2.76
CA ASP A 211 16.76 -22.72 -3.89
C ASP A 211 16.79 -24.24 -3.67
N GLU A 212 17.88 -24.77 -3.16
CA GLU A 212 18.01 -26.19 -2.81
C GLU A 212 17.07 -26.60 -1.67
N VAL A 213 16.99 -25.79 -0.61
CA VAL A 213 16.05 -26.01 0.51
C VAL A 213 14.61 -25.95 0.01
N ASN A 214 14.28 -24.99 -0.83
CA ASN A 214 12.93 -24.85 -1.38
C ASN A 214 12.53 -26.04 -2.26
N LYS A 215 13.46 -26.55 -3.06
CA LYS A 215 13.25 -27.76 -3.87
C LYS A 215 12.93 -28.95 -2.98
N GLN A 216 13.73 -29.19 -1.93
CA GLN A 216 13.50 -30.27 -0.98
C GLN A 216 12.15 -30.13 -0.24
N ARG A 217 11.79 -28.93 0.18
CA ARG A 217 10.48 -28.62 0.80
C ARG A 217 9.33 -28.95 -0.16
N THR A 218 9.44 -28.49 -1.39
CA THR A 218 8.41 -28.71 -2.41
C THR A 218 8.22 -30.20 -2.73
N ASP A 219 9.31 -30.93 -2.86
CA ASP A 219 9.27 -32.38 -3.15
C ASP A 219 8.66 -33.17 -1.99
N LEU A 220 8.95 -32.79 -0.73
CA LEU A 220 8.32 -33.42 0.44
C LEU A 220 6.83 -33.07 0.55
N LYS A 221 6.46 -31.81 0.37
CA LYS A 221 5.06 -31.37 0.40
C LYS A 221 4.23 -32.03 -0.69
N LYS A 222 4.77 -32.20 -1.90
CA LYS A 222 4.11 -32.97 -2.98
C LYS A 222 3.87 -34.45 -2.63
N LYS A 223 4.81 -35.08 -1.90
CA LYS A 223 4.64 -36.48 -1.43
C LYS A 223 3.56 -36.62 -0.36
N GLN A 224 3.26 -35.53 0.35
CA GLN A 224 2.25 -35.48 1.41
C GLN A 224 0.88 -35.02 0.87
N GLU A 225 0.82 -34.49 -0.35
CA GLU A 225 -0.41 -34.02 -0.97
C GLU A 225 -1.45 -35.12 -1.09
N GLY A 226 -2.66 -34.88 -0.61
CA GLY A 226 -3.76 -35.85 -0.57
C GLY A 226 -3.72 -36.86 0.57
N LYS A 227 -2.68 -36.87 1.42
CA LYS A 227 -2.63 -37.71 2.63
C LYS A 227 -3.27 -36.98 3.81
N LYS A 228 -3.90 -37.71 4.72
CA LYS A 228 -4.32 -37.16 6.01
C LYS A 228 -3.10 -36.93 6.89
N ASP A 229 -3.17 -36.00 7.78
CA ASP A 229 -2.06 -35.65 8.68
C ASP A 229 -1.61 -36.84 9.55
N GLU A 230 -2.53 -37.75 9.89
CA GLU A 230 -2.29 -38.98 10.63
C GLU A 230 -1.48 -40.03 9.82
N ASP A 231 -1.57 -39.99 8.50
CA ASP A 231 -0.90 -40.92 7.58
C ASP A 231 0.53 -40.47 7.19
N ILE A 232 0.94 -39.27 7.61
CA ILE A 232 2.26 -38.72 7.31
C ILE A 232 3.24 -39.18 8.41
N PRO A 233 4.33 -39.88 8.07
CA PRO A 233 5.34 -40.32 9.04
C PRO A 233 5.94 -39.11 9.81
N THR A 234 6.11 -39.27 11.12
CA THR A 234 6.69 -38.20 11.99
C THR A 234 8.04 -37.72 11.46
N ALA A 235 8.89 -38.65 10.98
CA ALA A 235 10.18 -38.29 10.40
C ALA A 235 10.08 -37.39 9.15
N GLU A 236 9.01 -37.50 8.34
CA GLU A 236 8.78 -36.60 7.22
C GLU A 236 8.28 -35.24 7.67
N LYS A 237 7.44 -35.18 8.72
CA LYS A 237 7.01 -33.90 9.34
C LYS A 237 8.19 -33.16 9.96
N ASP A 238 9.02 -33.87 10.72
CA ASP A 238 10.22 -33.31 11.35
C ASP A 238 11.17 -32.73 10.31
N LYS A 239 11.36 -33.44 9.19
CA LYS A 239 12.22 -32.99 8.10
C LYS A 239 11.65 -31.73 7.40
N VAL A 240 10.34 -31.63 7.23
CA VAL A 240 9.71 -30.39 6.71
C VAL A 240 9.93 -29.23 7.68
N ASN A 241 9.76 -29.46 8.97
CA ASN A 241 9.98 -28.44 10.01
C ASN A 241 11.45 -27.99 10.06
N GLU A 242 12.41 -28.89 9.90
CA GLU A 242 13.84 -28.55 9.80
C GLU A 242 14.14 -27.69 8.56
N LEU A 243 13.57 -28.07 7.41
CA LEU A 243 13.73 -27.31 6.19
C LEU A 243 13.04 -25.92 6.26
N ASP A 244 11.89 -25.84 6.91
CA ASP A 244 11.20 -24.57 7.13
C ASP A 244 12.05 -23.65 8.02
N LYS A 245 12.63 -24.14 9.12
CA LYS A 245 13.56 -23.38 9.97
C LYS A 245 14.79 -22.91 9.19
N LYS A 246 15.40 -23.82 8.43
CA LYS A 246 16.57 -23.48 7.62
C LYS A 246 16.26 -22.43 6.56
N TRP A 247 15.08 -22.50 5.96
CA TRP A 247 14.58 -21.47 5.03
C TRP A 247 14.48 -20.10 5.71
N ASP A 248 13.89 -20.04 6.90
CA ASP A 248 13.73 -18.80 7.66
C ASP A 248 15.09 -18.21 8.09
N GLU A 249 16.06 -19.05 8.46
CA GLU A 249 17.42 -18.64 8.77
C GLU A 249 18.11 -18.02 7.55
N LEU A 250 18.05 -18.69 6.40
CA LEU A 250 18.62 -18.20 5.14
C LEU A 250 17.96 -16.90 4.69
N LYS A 251 16.62 -16.81 4.83
CA LYS A 251 15.88 -15.59 4.55
C LYS A 251 16.35 -14.43 5.43
N THR A 252 16.51 -14.67 6.73
CA THR A 252 17.03 -13.67 7.67
C THR A 252 18.45 -13.24 7.31
N GLN A 253 19.29 -14.18 6.89
CA GLN A 253 20.65 -13.87 6.43
C GLN A 253 20.65 -13.01 5.17
N LYS A 254 19.81 -13.32 4.19
CA LYS A 254 19.64 -12.54 2.96
C LYS A 254 19.11 -11.13 3.27
N GLU A 255 18.11 -11.02 4.13
CA GLU A 255 17.58 -9.73 4.60
C GLU A 255 18.66 -8.91 5.33
N GLY A 256 19.54 -9.55 6.09
CA GLY A 256 20.69 -8.91 6.74
C GLY A 256 21.67 -8.28 5.75
N ILE A 257 21.98 -8.96 4.64
CA ILE A 257 22.84 -8.42 3.57
C ILE A 257 22.24 -7.15 2.99
N PHE A 258 20.94 -7.15 2.70
CA PHE A 258 20.24 -5.97 2.18
C PHE A 258 20.13 -4.83 3.20
N ALA A 259 19.99 -5.16 4.49
CA ALA A 259 19.98 -4.17 5.56
C ALA A 259 21.35 -3.47 5.71
N ASP A 260 22.45 -4.22 5.62
CA ASP A 260 23.80 -3.69 5.65
C ASP A 260 24.10 -2.78 4.45
N TYR A 261 23.61 -3.15 3.28
CA TYR A 261 23.67 -2.31 2.08
C TYR A 261 22.86 -1.03 2.26
N ALA A 262 21.60 -1.14 2.67
CA ALA A 262 20.70 -0.01 2.84
C ALA A 262 21.22 1.03 3.83
N ALA A 263 21.84 0.57 4.92
CA ALA A 263 22.46 1.43 5.95
C ALA A 263 23.64 2.27 5.43
N LYS A 264 24.23 1.90 4.28
CA LYS A 264 25.33 2.62 3.65
C LYS A 264 24.89 3.43 2.43
N ASN A 265 23.76 3.09 1.84
CA ASN A 265 23.27 3.74 0.64
C ASN A 265 22.58 5.06 0.96
N LYS A 266 23.10 6.16 0.42
CA LYS A 266 22.61 7.52 0.68
C LYS A 266 21.16 7.74 0.20
N VAL A 267 20.75 7.10 -0.88
CA VAL A 267 19.38 7.23 -1.42
C VAL A 267 18.39 6.58 -0.46
N CYS A 268 18.69 5.39 0.06
CA CYS A 268 17.86 4.72 1.05
C CYS A 268 17.70 5.57 2.33
N LEU A 269 18.80 6.17 2.79
CA LEU A 269 18.82 7.00 4.00
C LEU A 269 18.06 8.32 3.86
N LEU A 270 18.05 8.94 2.67
CA LEU A 270 17.37 10.21 2.42
C LEU A 270 15.84 10.13 2.63
N TYR A 271 15.25 8.97 2.34
CA TYR A 271 13.79 8.78 2.40
C TYR A 271 13.30 8.13 3.69
N THR A 272 14.22 7.65 4.52
CA THR A 272 13.89 6.93 5.76
C THR A 272 14.35 7.67 7.01
N SER A 273 15.20 8.69 6.85
CA SER A 273 15.59 9.58 7.95
C SER A 273 14.49 10.61 8.23
N PRO A 274 14.15 10.85 9.51
CA PRO A 274 13.27 11.96 9.83
C PRO A 274 13.90 13.26 9.32
N SER A 275 13.07 14.10 8.69
CA SER A 275 13.49 15.44 8.29
C SER A 275 13.95 16.21 9.52
N PRO A 276 15.10 16.91 9.48
CA PRO A 276 15.57 17.71 10.60
C PRO A 276 14.60 18.84 10.97
#